data_574a69f223c8f78224707022926f4f46
#
_entry.id   574a69f223c8f78224707022926f4f46
#
_cell.length_a   1.000
_cell.length_b   1.000
_cell.length_c   1.000
_cell.angle_alpha   90.00
_cell.angle_beta   90.00
_cell.angle_gamma   90.00
#
_symmetry.space_group_name_H-M   'P 1'
#
loop_
_entity.id
_entity.type
_entity.pdbx_description
1 polymer ?
#
loop_
_entity_poly.entity_id
_entity_poly.type
_entity_poly.pdbx_seq_one_letter_code
_entity_poly.pdbx_strand_id
1 'polypeptide(L)'
;NVSTIQCKCNDPKHTHDNLIGVIDKVGVDDVKEYILASKDKYCKFLVTPESFHKVKKAFEELDMYMYSECFMLIDESHKLVKDADYREGIYLPLDDFFQFKGKALVSATPLELSDPRFNDFQRLVIEPQFSYDKDIHIQYTNNTLERFKVTVRDSKNDCICVFLNSTDTIYALMEKTGILEESTVFCANKSVRKLKYSLNFKNAYSRFEPKRMRKFNFFTSRFYAGMDIELECKPDLIMLSDVNLVEHTVLDPYSDMIQIVGRFRNGVNYITHITNTFTDYTYRSKEEVLREVEIYEINYNFIRRELGNAIDNGSQCAFRTLLKTSPFNQFLDRHNNKSYCAVDNYVD
;
A
#
# COMPACT_ATOMS: atom_id res chain seq x y z
N ASN A 1 5.67 2.14 -5.93
CA ASN A 1 6.06 3.34 -5.17
C ASN A 1 7.12 4.13 -5.96
N VAL A 2 6.90 5.46 -6.15
CA VAL A 2 7.82 6.35 -6.91
C VAL A 2 9.23 6.32 -6.34
N SER A 3 9.39 6.37 -5.02
CA SER A 3 10.71 6.33 -4.38
C SER A 3 11.45 5.01 -4.63
N THR A 4 10.75 3.89 -4.64
CA THR A 4 11.33 2.57 -4.94
C THR A 4 11.85 2.52 -6.38
N ILE A 5 11.05 3.01 -7.33
CA ILE A 5 11.45 3.08 -8.74
C ILE A 5 12.70 3.96 -8.89
N GLN A 6 12.70 5.15 -8.28
CA GLN A 6 13.85 6.06 -8.33
C GLN A 6 15.11 5.45 -7.69
N CYS A 7 14.97 4.75 -6.56
CA CYS A 7 16.09 4.06 -5.93
C CYS A 7 16.66 2.96 -6.85
N LYS A 8 15.81 2.09 -7.40
CA LYS A 8 16.25 1.02 -8.30
C LYS A 8 16.90 1.55 -9.58
N CYS A 9 16.35 2.60 -10.19
CA CYS A 9 16.93 3.20 -11.39
C CYS A 9 18.28 3.89 -11.15
N ASN A 10 18.57 4.30 -9.92
CA ASN A 10 19.83 4.97 -9.55
C ASN A 10 20.80 4.05 -8.78
N ASP A 11 20.44 2.79 -8.57
CA ASP A 11 21.29 1.83 -7.85
C ASP A 11 22.44 1.37 -8.79
N PRO A 12 23.70 1.50 -8.35
CA PRO A 12 24.85 1.00 -9.12
C PRO A 12 24.78 -0.48 -9.49
N LYS A 13 24.05 -1.29 -8.70
CA LYS A 13 23.83 -2.71 -8.99
C LYS A 13 23.04 -2.94 -10.29
N HIS A 14 22.27 -1.95 -10.73
CA HIS A 14 21.42 -1.99 -11.92
C HIS A 14 21.98 -1.20 -13.12
N THR A 15 23.22 -0.75 -13.05
CA THR A 15 23.86 0.05 -14.11
C THR A 15 23.92 -0.67 -15.47
N HIS A 16 23.98 -2.01 -15.45
CA HIS A 16 23.99 -2.82 -16.67
C HIS A 16 22.59 -3.28 -17.11
N ASP A 17 21.58 -3.03 -16.30
CA ASP A 17 20.20 -3.28 -16.66
C ASP A 17 19.72 -2.15 -17.58
N ASN A 18 19.17 -2.53 -18.74
CA ASN A 18 18.49 -1.56 -19.57
C ASN A 18 17.12 -1.24 -18.93
N LEU A 19 17.05 -0.18 -18.12
CA LEU A 19 15.95 0.08 -17.20
C LEU A 19 15.49 1.55 -17.26
N ILE A 20 14.19 1.77 -17.43
CA ILE A 20 13.55 3.09 -17.30
C ILE A 20 12.50 3.11 -16.19
N GLY A 21 12.49 4.19 -15.40
CA GLY A 21 11.46 4.42 -14.37
C GLY A 21 10.37 5.37 -14.88
N VAL A 22 9.20 4.85 -15.22
CA VAL A 22 8.07 5.65 -15.75
C VAL A 22 7.19 6.14 -14.59
N ILE A 23 7.38 7.39 -14.23
CA ILE A 23 6.69 8.11 -13.15
C ILE A 23 6.15 9.45 -13.67
N ASP A 24 5.55 10.27 -12.83
CA ASP A 24 4.87 11.53 -13.23
C ASP A 24 5.65 12.41 -14.21
N LYS A 25 6.98 12.54 -14.04
CA LYS A 25 7.83 13.43 -14.83
C LYS A 25 8.27 12.85 -16.18
N VAL A 26 8.07 11.55 -16.40
CA VAL A 26 8.44 10.87 -17.64
C VAL A 26 7.24 10.91 -18.58
N GLY A 27 7.42 11.45 -19.79
CA GLY A 27 6.39 11.53 -20.81
C GLY A 27 6.35 10.31 -21.75
N VAL A 28 5.39 10.32 -22.67
CA VAL A 28 5.27 9.30 -23.73
C VAL A 28 6.50 9.32 -24.64
N ASP A 29 6.98 10.51 -24.99
CA ASP A 29 8.13 10.67 -25.89
C ASP A 29 9.41 10.12 -25.27
N ASP A 30 9.64 10.33 -23.97
CA ASP A 30 10.78 9.74 -23.25
C ASP A 30 10.75 8.19 -23.32
N VAL A 31 9.55 7.60 -23.21
CA VAL A 31 9.39 6.15 -23.31
C VAL A 31 9.66 5.67 -24.73
N LYS A 32 9.18 6.40 -25.76
CA LYS A 32 9.46 6.06 -27.18
C LYS A 32 10.96 6.14 -27.48
N GLU A 33 11.64 7.21 -27.05
CA GLU A 33 13.09 7.36 -27.21
C GLU A 33 13.86 6.20 -26.57
N TYR A 34 13.45 5.81 -25.34
CA TYR A 34 14.05 4.68 -24.66
C TYR A 34 13.85 3.36 -25.42
N ILE A 35 12.65 3.07 -25.95
CA ILE A 35 12.35 1.87 -26.74
C ILE A 35 13.24 1.85 -28.00
N LEU A 36 13.29 2.96 -28.73
CA LEU A 36 14.06 3.06 -29.97
C LEU A 36 15.58 2.95 -29.74
N ALA A 37 16.07 3.48 -28.62
CA ALA A 37 17.49 3.37 -28.24
C ALA A 37 17.88 1.97 -27.78
N SER A 38 16.91 1.12 -27.45
CA SER A 38 17.10 -0.22 -26.86
C SER A 38 17.01 -1.34 -27.89
N LYS A 39 17.19 -1.08 -29.19
CA LYS A 39 16.94 -2.03 -30.32
C LYS A 39 17.58 -3.42 -30.15
N ASP A 40 18.73 -3.49 -29.49
CA ASP A 40 19.48 -4.73 -29.31
C ASP A 40 19.46 -5.26 -27.86
N LYS A 41 18.58 -4.71 -26.99
CA LYS A 41 18.51 -5.04 -25.58
C LYS A 41 17.05 -5.24 -25.13
N TYR A 42 16.85 -6.08 -24.13
CA TYR A 42 15.55 -6.18 -23.47
C TYR A 42 15.22 -4.86 -22.77
N CYS A 43 14.07 -4.27 -23.08
CA CYS A 43 13.54 -3.11 -22.38
C CYS A 43 12.95 -3.54 -21.04
N LYS A 44 13.33 -2.87 -19.96
CA LYS A 44 12.77 -3.06 -18.62
C LYS A 44 12.12 -1.76 -18.16
N PHE A 45 10.82 -1.82 -17.91
CA PHE A 45 10.04 -0.66 -17.44
C PHE A 45 9.68 -0.87 -15.96
N LEU A 46 10.07 0.05 -15.09
CA LEU A 46 9.53 0.15 -13.73
C LEU A 46 8.46 1.25 -13.73
N VAL A 47 7.20 0.88 -13.56
CA VAL A 47 6.08 1.77 -13.80
C VAL A 47 5.19 1.85 -12.56
N THR A 48 4.73 3.05 -12.21
CA THR A 48 3.61 3.14 -11.25
C THR A 48 2.30 2.84 -11.97
N PRO A 49 1.31 2.24 -11.30
CA PRO A 49 0.02 1.92 -11.92
C PRO A 49 -0.60 3.11 -12.66
N GLU A 50 -0.55 4.30 -12.05
CA GLU A 50 -1.09 5.53 -12.63
C GLU A 50 -0.36 6.00 -13.90
N SER A 51 0.91 5.61 -14.06
CA SER A 51 1.73 5.99 -15.22
C SER A 51 1.75 4.94 -16.33
N PHE A 52 1.12 3.78 -16.13
CA PHE A 52 1.13 2.68 -17.11
C PHE A 52 0.57 3.09 -18.48
N HIS A 53 -0.43 3.95 -18.51
CA HIS A 53 -1.01 4.48 -19.74
C HIS A 53 0.01 5.14 -20.68
N LYS A 54 1.14 5.66 -20.13
CA LYS A 54 2.21 6.29 -20.93
C LYS A 54 3.01 5.25 -21.72
N VAL A 55 3.27 4.08 -21.07
CA VAL A 55 3.93 2.97 -21.75
C VAL A 55 3.03 2.43 -22.85
N LYS A 56 1.76 2.16 -22.53
CA LYS A 56 0.76 1.70 -23.51
C LYS A 56 0.71 2.62 -24.73
N LYS A 57 0.58 3.93 -24.49
CA LYS A 57 0.51 4.92 -25.58
C LYS A 57 1.81 4.98 -26.40
N ALA A 58 2.97 4.82 -25.79
CA ALA A 58 4.25 4.78 -26.51
C ALA A 58 4.33 3.59 -27.47
N PHE A 59 3.88 2.40 -27.04
CA PHE A 59 3.82 1.21 -27.91
C PHE A 59 2.81 1.39 -29.05
N GLU A 60 1.63 1.98 -28.77
CA GLU A 60 0.61 2.28 -29.78
C GLU A 60 1.16 3.26 -30.84
N GLU A 61 1.85 4.34 -30.43
CA GLU A 61 2.43 5.33 -31.35
C GLU A 61 3.62 4.80 -32.16
N LEU A 62 4.27 3.73 -31.69
CA LEU A 62 5.36 3.04 -32.42
C LEU A 62 4.87 1.86 -33.24
N ASP A 63 3.56 1.58 -33.28
CA ASP A 63 2.94 0.43 -33.95
C ASP A 63 3.54 -0.91 -33.49
N MET A 64 3.78 -1.06 -32.18
CA MET A 64 4.37 -2.24 -31.56
C MET A 64 3.34 -3.04 -30.74
N TYR A 65 3.47 -4.37 -30.70
CA TYR A 65 2.53 -5.28 -30.06
C TYR A 65 2.90 -5.56 -28.60
N MET A 66 2.63 -4.61 -27.70
CA MET A 66 2.98 -4.67 -26.27
C MET A 66 2.49 -5.97 -25.60
N TYR A 67 1.22 -6.35 -25.80
CA TYR A 67 0.59 -7.46 -25.08
C TYR A 67 1.14 -8.85 -25.45
N SER A 68 1.66 -9.01 -26.68
CA SER A 68 2.24 -10.26 -27.13
C SER A 68 3.76 -10.34 -26.95
N GLU A 69 4.43 -9.20 -26.96
CA GLU A 69 5.90 -9.11 -26.95
C GLU A 69 6.48 -8.84 -25.56
N CYS A 70 5.67 -8.29 -24.64
CA CYS A 70 6.11 -7.97 -23.31
C CYS A 70 5.56 -8.93 -22.26
N PHE A 71 6.30 -9.03 -21.14
CA PHE A 71 5.84 -9.70 -19.92
C PHE A 71 5.46 -8.65 -18.88
N MET A 72 4.28 -8.76 -18.29
CA MET A 72 3.84 -7.87 -17.23
C MET A 72 3.93 -8.54 -15.86
N LEU A 73 4.70 -7.95 -14.95
CA LEU A 73 4.80 -8.37 -13.56
C LEU A 73 4.19 -7.29 -12.65
N ILE A 74 3.21 -7.68 -11.84
CA ILE A 74 2.70 -6.82 -10.76
C ILE A 74 3.41 -7.25 -9.48
N ASP A 75 4.32 -6.41 -9.02
CA ASP A 75 5.06 -6.57 -7.75
C ASP A 75 4.24 -6.02 -6.58
N GLU A 76 4.37 -6.65 -5.41
CA GLU A 76 3.60 -6.33 -4.20
C GLU A 76 2.08 -6.39 -4.46
N SER A 77 1.61 -7.49 -5.07
CA SER A 77 0.22 -7.64 -5.55
C SER A 77 -0.83 -7.53 -4.44
N HIS A 78 -0.48 -7.79 -3.16
CA HIS A 78 -1.38 -7.53 -2.03
C HIS A 78 -1.87 -6.07 -1.97
N LYS A 79 -1.12 -5.12 -2.56
CA LYS A 79 -1.52 -3.72 -2.62
C LYS A 79 -2.67 -3.44 -3.58
N LEU A 80 -2.98 -4.34 -4.51
CA LEU A 80 -4.20 -4.24 -5.32
C LEU A 80 -5.45 -4.27 -4.43
N VAL A 81 -5.38 -4.99 -3.32
CA VAL A 81 -6.43 -5.07 -2.30
C VAL A 81 -6.24 -3.98 -1.24
N LYS A 82 -5.14 -3.97 -0.53
CA LYS A 82 -4.90 -3.07 0.63
C LYS A 82 -4.98 -1.57 0.32
N ASP A 83 -4.62 -1.16 -0.88
CA ASP A 83 -4.62 0.26 -1.26
C ASP A 83 -5.88 0.66 -2.06
N ALA A 84 -6.84 -0.25 -2.30
CA ALA A 84 -7.95 -0.05 -3.23
C ALA A 84 -8.93 1.05 -2.82
N ASP A 85 -9.13 1.27 -1.53
CA ASP A 85 -10.08 2.23 -0.95
C ASP A 85 -9.63 3.69 -1.08
N TYR A 86 -8.31 3.93 -1.00
CA TYR A 86 -7.75 5.30 -1.04
C TYR A 86 -6.88 5.60 -2.26
N ARG A 87 -6.63 4.59 -3.11
CA ARG A 87 -5.78 4.70 -4.30
C ARG A 87 -6.41 4.03 -5.52
N GLU A 88 -7.48 4.61 -6.02
CA GLU A 88 -8.18 4.10 -7.23
C GLU A 88 -7.24 3.79 -8.40
N GLY A 89 -6.10 4.51 -8.50
CA GLY A 89 -5.10 4.29 -9.53
C GLY A 89 -4.37 2.95 -9.45
N ILE A 90 -4.46 2.22 -8.32
CA ILE A 90 -3.67 1.00 -8.11
C ILE A 90 -4.09 -0.14 -9.05
N TYR A 91 -5.37 -0.24 -9.38
CA TYR A 91 -5.92 -1.29 -10.22
C TYR A 91 -6.19 -0.85 -11.68
N LEU A 92 -5.84 0.40 -12.06
CA LEU A 92 -6.01 0.89 -13.43
C LEU A 92 -5.39 0.00 -14.51
N PRO A 93 -4.19 -0.60 -14.31
CA PRO A 93 -3.62 -1.48 -15.33
C PRO A 93 -4.15 -2.91 -15.32
N LEU A 94 -5.14 -3.23 -14.48
CA LEU A 94 -5.57 -4.62 -14.29
C LEU A 94 -6.24 -5.19 -15.56
N ASP A 95 -7.05 -4.41 -16.26
CA ASP A 95 -7.67 -4.83 -17.51
C ASP A 95 -6.64 -5.05 -18.62
N ASP A 96 -5.62 -4.19 -18.67
CA ASP A 96 -4.49 -4.38 -19.57
C ASP A 96 -3.65 -5.61 -19.18
N PHE A 97 -3.45 -5.84 -17.87
CA PHE A 97 -2.72 -7.00 -17.36
C PHE A 97 -3.30 -8.32 -17.89
N PHE A 98 -4.62 -8.45 -17.92
CA PHE A 98 -5.25 -9.67 -18.44
C PHE A 98 -5.03 -9.88 -19.95
N GLN A 99 -4.74 -8.83 -20.71
CA GLN A 99 -4.46 -8.92 -22.15
C GLN A 99 -3.03 -9.41 -22.44
N PHE A 100 -2.08 -9.26 -21.53
CA PHE A 100 -0.71 -9.73 -21.75
C PHE A 100 -0.67 -11.27 -21.90
N LYS A 101 0.09 -11.75 -22.91
CA LYS A 101 0.34 -13.16 -23.09
C LYS A 101 1.17 -13.73 -21.94
N GLY A 102 2.24 -13.04 -21.55
CA GLY A 102 3.06 -13.36 -20.40
C GLY A 102 2.77 -12.41 -19.25
N LYS A 103 2.31 -12.94 -18.10
CA LYS A 103 1.96 -12.13 -16.95
C LYS A 103 2.08 -12.90 -15.65
N ALA A 104 2.40 -12.19 -14.56
CA ALA A 104 2.42 -12.75 -13.21
C ALA A 104 2.15 -11.70 -12.14
N LEU A 105 1.69 -12.17 -10.99
CA LEU A 105 1.59 -11.42 -9.75
C LEU A 105 2.62 -11.97 -8.78
N VAL A 106 3.24 -11.12 -7.97
CA VAL A 106 4.16 -11.55 -6.92
C VAL A 106 3.91 -10.75 -5.64
N SER A 107 3.94 -11.44 -4.51
CA SER A 107 3.86 -10.84 -3.18
C SER A 107 4.50 -11.76 -2.15
N ALA A 108 5.13 -11.18 -1.12
CA ALA A 108 5.55 -11.90 0.08
C ALA A 108 4.36 -12.20 1.01
N THR A 109 3.30 -11.41 0.91
CA THR A 109 2.07 -11.51 1.71
C THR A 109 0.86 -11.49 0.78
N PRO A 110 0.66 -12.54 -0.05
CA PRO A 110 -0.40 -12.55 -1.04
C PRO A 110 -1.78 -12.59 -0.37
N LEU A 111 -2.69 -11.75 -0.84
CA LEU A 111 -4.10 -11.78 -0.49
C LEU A 111 -4.89 -12.52 -1.58
N GLU A 112 -6.02 -13.07 -1.21
CA GLU A 112 -6.94 -13.67 -2.15
C GLU A 112 -7.57 -12.60 -3.04
N LEU A 113 -7.71 -12.89 -4.33
CA LEU A 113 -8.35 -12.02 -5.31
C LEU A 113 -9.63 -12.70 -5.79
N SER A 114 -10.77 -12.05 -5.59
CA SER A 114 -12.09 -12.59 -5.95
C SER A 114 -12.46 -12.40 -7.43
N ASP A 115 -11.65 -11.67 -8.21
CA ASP A 115 -11.90 -11.48 -9.63
C ASP A 115 -11.82 -12.83 -10.38
N PRO A 116 -12.90 -13.27 -11.02
CA PRO A 116 -12.95 -14.58 -11.70
C PRO A 116 -11.88 -14.80 -12.76
N ARG A 117 -11.31 -13.72 -13.30
CA ARG A 117 -10.24 -13.80 -14.30
C ARG A 117 -8.94 -14.39 -13.74
N PHE A 118 -8.78 -14.47 -12.41
CA PHE A 118 -7.65 -15.12 -11.76
C PHE A 118 -7.85 -16.61 -11.50
N ASN A 119 -9.04 -17.17 -11.69
CA ASN A 119 -9.34 -18.57 -11.35
C ASN A 119 -8.41 -19.59 -12.05
N ASP A 120 -7.94 -19.26 -13.25
CA ASP A 120 -7.06 -20.14 -14.04
C ASP A 120 -5.57 -19.88 -13.79
N PHE A 121 -5.22 -18.97 -12.86
CA PHE A 121 -3.83 -18.67 -12.55
C PHE A 121 -3.21 -19.77 -11.70
N GLN A 122 -2.04 -20.25 -12.14
CA GLN A 122 -1.27 -21.18 -11.35
C GLN A 122 -0.61 -20.45 -10.18
N ARG A 123 -0.82 -20.94 -8.95
CA ARG A 123 -0.14 -20.45 -7.76
C ARG A 123 1.16 -21.21 -7.54
N LEU A 124 2.28 -20.46 -7.47
CA LEU A 124 3.58 -20.98 -7.10
C LEU A 124 3.97 -20.40 -5.75
N VAL A 125 4.21 -21.27 -4.76
CA VAL A 125 4.69 -20.87 -3.42
C VAL A 125 6.18 -21.18 -3.36
N ILE A 126 6.99 -20.16 -3.03
CA ILE A 126 8.42 -20.29 -2.83
C ILE A 126 8.68 -20.11 -1.34
N GLU A 127 9.02 -21.20 -0.67
CA GLU A 127 9.34 -21.19 0.76
C GLU A 127 10.86 -21.26 0.97
N PRO A 128 11.42 -20.46 1.88
CA PRO A 128 12.83 -20.58 2.25
C PRO A 128 13.08 -21.90 2.99
N GLN A 129 14.27 -22.48 2.83
CA GLN A 129 14.68 -23.72 3.51
C GLN A 129 14.97 -23.54 5.01
N PHE A 130 14.91 -22.32 5.51
CA PHE A 130 15.18 -21.98 6.91
C PHE A 130 14.09 -21.06 7.44
N SER A 131 13.81 -21.15 8.72
CA SER A 131 12.79 -20.31 9.36
C SER A 131 13.26 -18.87 9.49
N TYR A 132 12.40 -17.95 9.06
CA TYR A 132 12.50 -16.52 9.32
C TYR A 132 11.56 -16.05 10.42
N ASP A 133 10.97 -16.99 11.16
CA ASP A 133 10.03 -16.67 12.22
C ASP A 133 10.62 -15.68 13.21
N LYS A 134 9.81 -14.76 13.68
CA LYS A 134 10.16 -13.74 14.66
C LYS A 134 9.09 -13.70 15.74
N ASP A 135 9.55 -13.69 16.98
CA ASP A 135 8.67 -13.50 18.12
C ASP A 135 8.25 -12.04 18.22
N ILE A 136 6.94 -11.81 18.34
CA ILE A 136 6.38 -10.48 18.54
C ILE A 136 5.73 -10.44 19.91
N HIS A 137 6.17 -9.51 20.76
CA HIS A 137 5.54 -9.24 22.05
C HIS A 137 4.33 -8.33 21.87
N ILE A 138 3.13 -8.90 21.99
CA ILE A 138 1.88 -8.13 21.91
C ILE A 138 1.54 -7.59 23.30
N GLN A 139 1.33 -6.29 23.39
CA GLN A 139 0.96 -5.59 24.62
C GLN A 139 -0.40 -4.93 24.45
N TYR A 140 -1.43 -5.56 25.03
CA TYR A 140 -2.78 -5.02 25.04
C TYR A 140 -2.95 -3.98 26.14
N THR A 141 -3.45 -2.78 25.79
CA THR A 141 -3.63 -1.69 26.73
C THR A 141 -4.65 -0.68 26.24
N ASN A 142 -5.45 -0.13 27.13
CA ASN A 142 -6.33 1.00 26.85
C ASN A 142 -5.61 2.36 27.04
N ASN A 143 -4.34 2.36 27.41
CA ASN A 143 -3.50 3.55 27.52
C ASN A 143 -2.21 3.34 26.71
N THR A 144 -2.33 3.48 25.40
CA THR A 144 -1.21 3.30 24.46
C THR A 144 -0.06 4.25 24.72
N LEU A 145 -0.34 5.49 25.15
CA LEU A 145 0.68 6.48 25.48
C LEU A 145 1.56 6.05 26.66
N GLU A 146 0.96 5.67 27.79
CA GLU A 146 1.73 5.26 28.97
C GLU A 146 2.48 3.96 28.70
N ARG A 147 1.89 3.05 27.94
CA ARG A 147 2.58 1.82 27.57
C ARG A 147 3.77 2.10 26.66
N PHE A 148 3.62 2.99 25.69
CA PHE A 148 4.72 3.44 24.84
C PHE A 148 5.86 4.06 25.66
N LYS A 149 5.55 4.96 26.64
CA LYS A 149 6.54 5.56 27.54
C LYS A 149 7.34 4.50 28.32
N VAL A 150 6.65 3.50 28.85
CA VAL A 150 7.29 2.40 29.59
C VAL A 150 8.20 1.61 28.65
N THR A 151 7.70 1.22 27.49
CA THR A 151 8.46 0.43 26.50
C THR A 151 9.72 1.15 26.04
N VAL A 152 9.62 2.45 25.75
CA VAL A 152 10.76 3.28 25.32
C VAL A 152 11.78 3.45 26.46
N ARG A 153 11.31 3.68 27.71
CA ARG A 153 12.19 3.84 28.88
C ARG A 153 12.94 2.55 29.20
N ASP A 154 12.27 1.41 29.06
CA ASP A 154 12.81 0.10 29.44
C ASP A 154 13.75 -0.46 28.35
N SER A 155 13.66 0.05 27.10
CA SER A 155 14.61 -0.30 26.04
C SER A 155 16.00 0.26 26.33
N LYS A 156 16.99 -0.61 26.24
CA LYS A 156 18.43 -0.26 26.36
C LYS A 156 19.10 -0.01 25.00
N ASN A 157 18.32 -0.10 23.92
CA ASN A 157 18.85 0.06 22.58
C ASN A 157 18.97 1.55 22.21
N ASP A 158 20.07 1.93 21.58
CA ASP A 158 20.29 3.29 21.09
C ASP A 158 19.62 3.56 19.74
N CYS A 159 18.99 2.56 19.15
CA CYS A 159 18.22 2.67 17.92
C CYS A 159 16.86 2.01 18.08
N ILE A 160 15.81 2.83 18.10
CA ILE A 160 14.41 2.40 18.23
C ILE A 160 13.66 2.84 16.98
N CYS A 161 13.02 1.90 16.28
CA CYS A 161 12.21 2.16 15.12
C CYS A 161 10.72 1.96 15.46
N VAL A 162 9.91 2.99 15.26
CA VAL A 162 8.49 3.02 15.63
C VAL A 162 7.64 3.13 14.37
N PHE A 163 6.72 2.19 14.16
CA PHE A 163 5.79 2.18 13.04
C PHE A 163 4.39 2.56 13.51
N LEU A 164 3.91 3.71 13.01
CA LEU A 164 2.61 4.28 13.36
C LEU A 164 2.09 5.14 12.22
N ASN A 165 0.93 4.82 11.68
CA ASN A 165 0.38 5.50 10.51
C ASN A 165 -0.44 6.77 10.88
N SER A 166 0.07 7.61 11.76
CA SER A 166 -0.54 8.90 12.10
C SER A 166 0.53 9.91 12.51
N THR A 167 0.78 10.92 11.68
CA THR A 167 1.77 11.96 12.00
C THR A 167 1.37 12.84 13.18
N ASP A 168 0.08 13.03 13.42
CA ASP A 168 -0.41 13.80 14.57
C ASP A 168 -0.20 13.03 15.87
N THR A 169 -0.51 11.72 15.84
CA THR A 169 -0.26 10.85 17.00
C THR A 169 1.23 10.69 17.25
N ILE A 170 2.06 10.55 16.20
CA ILE A 170 3.53 10.52 16.33
C ILE A 170 4.03 11.78 17.04
N TYR A 171 3.60 12.96 16.59
CA TYR A 171 4.03 14.21 17.19
C TYR A 171 3.60 14.30 18.68
N ALA A 172 2.35 13.98 18.97
CA ALA A 172 1.82 13.97 20.34
C ALA A 172 2.56 12.97 21.25
N LEU A 173 2.91 11.79 20.73
CA LEU A 173 3.73 10.81 21.46
C LEU A 173 5.12 11.37 21.78
N MET A 174 5.81 11.92 20.80
CA MET A 174 7.15 12.50 20.98
C MET A 174 7.13 13.65 22.01
N GLU A 175 6.14 14.54 21.91
CA GLU A 175 5.99 15.67 22.84
C GLU A 175 5.70 15.20 24.27
N LYS A 176 4.69 14.34 24.45
CA LYS A 176 4.28 13.83 25.76
C LYS A 176 5.31 12.92 26.42
N THR A 177 6.19 12.31 25.65
CA THR A 177 7.30 11.48 26.17
C THR A 177 8.60 12.25 26.33
N GLY A 178 8.67 13.50 25.85
CA GLY A 178 9.87 14.35 25.97
C GLY A 178 11.02 13.94 25.05
N ILE A 179 10.77 13.19 23.97
CA ILE A 179 11.82 12.66 23.07
C ILE A 179 11.95 13.43 21.75
N LEU A 180 11.31 14.58 21.58
CA LEU A 180 11.31 15.37 20.34
C LEU A 180 12.72 15.57 19.76
N GLU A 181 13.66 15.99 20.57
CA GLU A 181 15.02 16.33 20.13
C GLU A 181 15.82 15.10 19.68
N GLU A 182 15.50 13.92 20.20
CA GLU A 182 16.16 12.65 19.87
C GLU A 182 15.41 11.87 18.79
N SER A 183 14.40 12.49 18.16
CA SER A 183 13.50 11.82 17.22
C SER A 183 13.69 12.27 15.79
N THR A 184 13.42 11.34 14.86
CA THR A 184 13.27 11.57 13.42
C THR A 184 11.96 10.97 12.95
N VAL A 185 11.26 11.64 12.01
CA VAL A 185 10.01 11.16 11.43
C VAL A 185 10.16 11.00 9.92
N PHE A 186 9.89 9.80 9.41
CA PHE A 186 9.84 9.47 7.99
C PHE A 186 8.38 9.33 7.55
N CYS A 187 7.90 10.28 6.71
CA CYS A 187 6.50 10.35 6.31
C CYS A 187 6.32 10.94 4.91
N ALA A 188 5.09 11.06 4.43
CA ALA A 188 4.79 11.66 3.13
C ALA A 188 5.15 13.16 3.08
N ASN A 189 5.43 13.70 1.89
CA ASN A 189 5.80 15.12 1.70
C ASN A 189 4.80 16.10 2.33
N LYS A 190 3.50 15.82 2.23
CA LYS A 190 2.45 16.66 2.85
C LYS A 190 2.61 16.69 4.37
N SER A 191 2.84 15.53 4.98
CA SER A 191 3.07 15.41 6.43
C SER A 191 4.40 16.04 6.87
N VAL A 192 5.46 15.92 6.06
CA VAL A 192 6.74 16.63 6.32
C VAL A 192 6.53 18.14 6.40
N ARG A 193 5.75 18.70 5.45
CA ARG A 193 5.42 20.14 5.47
C ARG A 193 4.65 20.52 6.72
N LYS A 194 3.63 19.74 7.10
CA LYS A 194 2.84 19.96 8.33
C LYS A 194 3.74 19.95 9.57
N LEU A 195 4.56 18.92 9.75
CA LEU A 195 5.48 18.82 10.89
C LEU A 195 6.46 20.00 10.96
N LYS A 196 7.07 20.39 9.83
CA LYS A 196 8.05 21.47 9.79
C LYS A 196 7.47 22.86 9.99
N TYR A 197 6.37 23.16 9.32
CA TYR A 197 5.85 24.54 9.26
C TYR A 197 4.75 24.82 10.28
N SER A 198 3.91 23.81 10.61
CA SER A 198 2.83 24.00 11.58
C SER A 198 3.24 23.64 13.00
N LEU A 199 4.11 22.64 13.17
CA LEU A 199 4.52 22.12 14.47
C LEU A 199 6.01 22.42 14.81
N ASN A 200 6.69 23.15 13.94
CA ASN A 200 8.12 23.53 14.07
C ASN A 200 9.07 22.34 14.32
N PHE A 201 8.70 21.13 13.89
CA PHE A 201 9.54 19.95 14.04
C PHE A 201 10.40 19.74 12.81
N LYS A 202 11.72 19.99 12.93
CA LYS A 202 12.66 20.06 11.79
C LYS A 202 13.08 18.69 11.25
N ASN A 203 13.09 17.64 12.11
CA ASN A 203 13.63 16.31 11.77
C ASN A 203 12.59 15.40 11.10
N ALA A 204 11.86 15.94 10.14
CA ALA A 204 10.89 15.20 9.32
C ALA A 204 11.36 15.09 7.87
N TYR A 205 11.30 13.89 7.29
CA TYR A 205 11.84 13.59 5.96
C TYR A 205 10.90 12.70 5.15
N SER A 206 10.86 12.93 3.83
CA SER A 206 10.06 12.13 2.91
C SER A 206 10.84 11.01 2.20
N ARG A 207 12.14 10.93 2.44
CA ARG A 207 13.02 9.85 1.99
C ARG A 207 13.79 9.31 3.17
N PHE A 208 13.94 8.00 3.20
CA PHE A 208 14.78 7.35 4.20
C PHE A 208 16.26 7.51 3.81
N GLU A 209 17.05 7.96 4.77
CA GLU A 209 18.50 8.01 4.69
C GLU A 209 19.05 7.63 6.07
N PRO A 210 19.88 6.57 6.22
CA PRO A 210 20.38 6.12 7.52
C PRO A 210 21.05 7.23 8.35
N LYS A 211 21.77 8.14 7.69
CA LYS A 211 22.43 9.29 8.35
C LYS A 211 21.48 10.29 9.02
N ARG A 212 20.18 10.22 8.75
CA ARG A 212 19.14 11.06 9.35
C ARG A 212 18.49 10.41 10.56
N MET A 213 18.82 9.16 10.83
CA MET A 213 18.32 8.45 12.00
C MET A 213 18.87 9.06 13.28
N ARG A 214 18.06 8.96 14.32
CA ARG A 214 18.39 9.32 15.69
C ARG A 214 18.07 8.14 16.59
N LYS A 215 18.05 8.34 17.89
CA LYS A 215 17.67 7.29 18.82
C LYS A 215 16.26 6.77 18.55
N PHE A 216 15.28 7.67 18.28
CA PHE A 216 13.90 7.32 17.99
C PHE A 216 13.55 7.66 16.54
N ASN A 217 13.11 6.68 15.77
CA ASN A 217 12.85 6.81 14.34
C ASN A 217 11.43 6.35 14.03
N PHE A 218 10.56 7.28 13.66
CA PHE A 218 9.16 7.04 13.40
C PHE A 218 8.91 6.88 11.90
N PHE A 219 8.13 5.87 11.52
CA PHE A 219 7.78 5.54 10.14
C PHE A 219 6.26 5.46 9.99
N THR A 220 5.71 6.15 8.97
CA THR A 220 4.31 5.99 8.58
C THR A 220 4.15 4.88 7.53
N SER A 221 2.90 4.50 7.19
CA SER A 221 2.57 3.41 6.25
C SER A 221 3.31 3.49 4.89
N ARG A 222 3.72 4.68 4.48
CA ARG A 222 4.55 4.86 3.29
C ARG A 222 5.83 4.00 3.30
N PHE A 223 6.33 3.66 4.47
CA PHE A 223 7.59 2.94 4.70
C PHE A 223 7.39 1.49 5.17
N TYR A 224 6.15 0.99 5.21
CA TYR A 224 5.88 -0.41 5.57
C TYR A 224 6.34 -1.38 4.50
N ALA A 225 6.30 -0.97 3.23
CA ALA A 225 6.71 -1.77 2.10
C ALA A 225 7.53 -0.97 1.07
N GLY A 226 8.24 -1.66 0.19
CA GLY A 226 8.89 -1.08 -0.98
C GLY A 226 10.20 -0.34 -0.74
N MET A 227 10.85 -0.53 0.42
CA MET A 227 12.21 -0.05 0.69
C MET A 227 12.94 -1.02 1.61
N ASP A 228 14.24 -1.04 1.52
CA ASP A 228 15.10 -1.80 2.42
C ASP A 228 15.70 -0.88 3.48
N ILE A 229 15.78 -1.38 4.71
CA ILE A 229 16.43 -0.72 5.85
C ILE A 229 17.66 -1.54 6.20
N GLU A 230 18.81 -1.09 5.71
CA GLU A 230 20.10 -1.70 6.01
C GLU A 230 20.79 -0.85 7.07
N LEU A 231 20.87 -1.36 8.29
CA LEU A 231 21.52 -0.70 9.43
C LEU A 231 22.68 -1.57 9.92
N GLU A 232 23.72 -0.94 10.45
CA GLU A 232 24.83 -1.64 11.11
C GLU A 232 24.41 -2.22 12.47
N CYS A 233 23.44 -1.60 13.13
CA CYS A 233 22.87 -2.07 14.39
C CYS A 233 21.56 -2.84 14.15
N LYS A 234 21.17 -3.66 15.13
CA LYS A 234 19.82 -4.27 15.19
C LYS A 234 18.92 -3.40 16.07
N PRO A 235 17.96 -2.67 15.50
CA PRO A 235 17.08 -1.81 16.27
C PRO A 235 16.06 -2.60 17.08
N ASP A 236 15.52 -1.99 18.15
CA ASP A 236 14.26 -2.40 18.71
C ASP A 236 13.12 -1.86 17.85
N LEU A 237 12.14 -2.70 17.58
CA LEU A 237 11.01 -2.39 16.72
C LEU A 237 9.74 -2.27 17.56
N ILE A 238 9.08 -1.13 17.47
CA ILE A 238 7.79 -0.89 18.11
C ILE A 238 6.75 -0.64 17.01
N MET A 239 5.74 -1.49 16.95
CA MET A 239 4.55 -1.28 16.15
C MET A 239 3.42 -0.80 17.05
N LEU A 240 2.67 0.23 16.65
CA LEU A 240 1.63 0.81 17.47
C LEU A 240 0.34 0.95 16.66
N SER A 241 -0.74 0.36 17.21
CA SER A 241 -2.10 0.48 16.70
C SER A 241 -3.00 1.10 17.75
N ASP A 242 -3.85 2.05 17.34
CA ASP A 242 -4.88 2.63 18.20
C ASP A 242 -6.25 2.52 17.51
N VAL A 243 -6.95 1.42 17.79
CA VAL A 243 -8.25 1.11 17.18
C VAL A 243 -9.37 2.04 17.63
N ASN A 244 -9.18 2.75 18.77
CA ASN A 244 -10.23 3.59 19.34
C ASN A 244 -10.21 5.04 18.80
N LEU A 245 -9.01 5.58 18.58
CA LEU A 245 -8.84 6.99 18.21
C LEU A 245 -8.45 7.17 16.75
N VAL A 246 -7.74 6.19 16.18
CA VAL A 246 -7.13 6.34 14.85
C VAL A 246 -7.14 4.97 14.13
N GLU A 247 -8.31 4.60 13.62
CA GLU A 247 -8.55 3.30 12.97
C GLU A 247 -7.52 2.94 11.89
N HIS A 248 -7.09 3.91 11.08
CA HIS A 248 -6.08 3.70 10.04
C HIS A 248 -4.66 3.43 10.57
N THR A 249 -4.46 3.32 11.89
CA THR A 249 -3.21 2.86 12.51
C THR A 249 -3.19 1.36 12.78
N VAL A 250 -4.32 0.68 12.60
CA VAL A 250 -4.40 -0.77 12.78
C VAL A 250 -3.46 -1.45 11.79
N LEU A 251 -2.67 -2.37 12.30
CA LEU A 251 -1.72 -3.16 11.53
C LEU A 251 -2.21 -4.59 11.39
N ASP A 252 -2.33 -5.04 10.17
CA ASP A 252 -2.64 -6.43 9.88
C ASP A 252 -1.42 -7.32 10.18
N PRO A 253 -1.55 -8.34 11.04
CA PRO A 253 -0.44 -9.22 11.41
C PRO A 253 0.05 -10.09 10.26
N TYR A 254 -0.80 -10.42 9.29
CA TYR A 254 -0.48 -11.32 8.17
C TYR A 254 0.13 -10.59 6.97
N SER A 255 0.04 -9.28 6.91
CA SER A 255 0.63 -8.48 5.83
C SER A 255 1.52 -7.36 6.36
N ASP A 256 0.98 -6.33 7.03
CA ASP A 256 1.73 -5.14 7.41
C ASP A 256 2.89 -5.47 8.35
N MET A 257 2.67 -6.28 9.40
CA MET A 257 3.72 -6.60 10.36
C MET A 257 4.84 -7.41 9.72
N ILE A 258 4.51 -8.39 8.87
CA ILE A 258 5.49 -9.18 8.11
C ILE A 258 6.30 -8.25 7.19
N GLN A 259 5.64 -7.37 6.47
CA GLN A 259 6.28 -6.41 5.58
C GLN A 259 7.21 -5.45 6.34
N ILE A 260 6.77 -4.90 7.48
CA ILE A 260 7.57 -4.02 8.33
C ILE A 260 8.85 -4.72 8.80
N VAL A 261 8.73 -5.91 9.39
CA VAL A 261 9.88 -6.68 9.90
C VAL A 261 10.82 -7.05 8.77
N GLY A 262 10.29 -7.47 7.63
CA GLY A 262 11.05 -7.83 6.44
C GLY A 262 11.87 -6.69 5.81
N ARG A 263 11.59 -5.42 6.15
CA ARG A 263 12.41 -4.27 5.68
C ARG A 263 13.82 -4.26 6.27
N PHE A 264 14.00 -4.79 7.47
CA PHE A 264 15.28 -4.78 8.17
C PHE A 264 16.19 -5.95 7.71
N ARG A 265 17.00 -5.72 6.68
CA ARG A 265 17.80 -6.76 6.03
C ARG A 265 18.84 -7.39 6.97
N ASN A 266 19.34 -6.64 7.92
CA ASN A 266 20.29 -7.12 8.96
C ASN A 266 19.58 -7.59 10.24
N GLY A 267 18.25 -7.71 10.20
CA GLY A 267 17.41 -8.13 11.31
C GLY A 267 17.14 -7.05 12.34
N VAL A 268 16.36 -7.42 13.35
CA VAL A 268 15.94 -6.57 14.48
C VAL A 268 16.32 -7.26 15.79
N ASN A 269 16.39 -6.49 16.89
CA ASN A 269 16.71 -7.04 18.20
C ASN A 269 15.45 -7.53 18.91
N TYR A 270 14.48 -6.65 19.13
CA TYR A 270 13.24 -6.94 19.84
C TYR A 270 12.05 -6.35 19.10
N ILE A 271 10.93 -7.07 19.07
CA ILE A 271 9.72 -6.61 18.37
C ILE A 271 8.57 -6.53 19.38
N THR A 272 7.99 -5.34 19.51
CA THR A 272 6.84 -5.08 20.35
C THR A 272 5.68 -4.53 19.52
N HIS A 273 4.50 -5.09 19.68
CA HIS A 273 3.26 -4.49 19.17
C HIS A 273 2.41 -4.00 20.34
N ILE A 274 2.24 -2.68 20.42
CA ILE A 274 1.36 -2.04 21.40
C ILE A 274 0.02 -1.79 20.70
N THR A 275 -1.05 -2.34 21.25
CA THR A 275 -2.40 -2.19 20.70
C THR A 275 -3.44 -2.10 21.81
N ASN A 276 -4.54 -1.43 21.52
CA ASN A 276 -5.74 -1.50 22.35
C ASN A 276 -6.74 -2.49 21.72
N THR A 277 -7.78 -2.82 22.48
CA THR A 277 -8.86 -3.71 22.03
C THR A 277 -10.21 -3.06 22.32
N PHE A 278 -11.18 -3.33 21.47
CA PHE A 278 -12.57 -3.09 21.78
C PHE A 278 -13.16 -4.33 22.44
N THR A 279 -13.91 -4.16 23.52
CA THR A 279 -14.63 -5.23 24.20
C THR A 279 -15.93 -5.62 23.48
N ASP A 280 -16.47 -4.75 22.65
CA ASP A 280 -17.81 -4.85 22.07
C ASP A 280 -17.81 -5.12 20.54
N TYR A 281 -16.70 -5.62 20.01
CA TYR A 281 -16.66 -6.01 18.60
C TYR A 281 -17.50 -7.25 18.35
N THR A 282 -18.56 -7.10 17.54
CA THR A 282 -19.20 -8.22 16.88
C THR A 282 -18.34 -8.67 15.70
N TYR A 283 -17.69 -9.82 15.86
CA TYR A 283 -16.98 -10.43 14.74
C TYR A 283 -17.99 -10.81 13.64
N ARG A 284 -17.68 -10.42 12.39
CA ARG A 284 -18.42 -10.83 11.20
C ARG A 284 -17.52 -11.74 10.38
N SER A 285 -18.06 -12.88 9.94
CA SER A 285 -17.30 -13.77 9.06
C SER A 285 -17.15 -13.17 7.67
N LYS A 286 -16.12 -13.61 6.95
CA LYS A 286 -15.91 -13.24 5.56
C LYS A 286 -17.14 -13.52 4.68
N GLU A 287 -17.78 -14.64 4.92
CA GLU A 287 -19.00 -15.07 4.20
C GLU A 287 -20.19 -14.13 4.46
N GLU A 288 -20.33 -13.65 5.72
CA GLU A 288 -21.38 -12.68 6.05
C GLU A 288 -21.18 -11.35 5.35
N VAL A 289 -19.93 -10.87 5.33
CA VAL A 289 -19.57 -9.62 4.63
C VAL A 289 -19.77 -9.74 3.12
N LEU A 290 -19.32 -10.84 2.52
CA LEU A 290 -19.53 -11.10 1.08
C LEU A 290 -21.02 -11.16 0.72
N ARG A 291 -21.83 -11.81 1.55
CA ARG A 291 -23.29 -11.87 1.34
C ARG A 291 -23.93 -10.48 1.40
N GLU A 292 -23.48 -9.63 2.29
CA GLU A 292 -23.95 -8.25 2.36
C GLU A 292 -23.59 -7.46 1.09
N VAL A 293 -22.37 -7.58 0.62
CA VAL A 293 -21.94 -6.95 -0.65
C VAL A 293 -22.77 -7.45 -1.83
N GLU A 294 -23.06 -8.75 -1.89
CA GLU A 294 -23.92 -9.35 -2.92
C GLU A 294 -25.34 -8.77 -2.87
N ILE A 295 -25.91 -8.60 -1.68
CA ILE A 295 -27.23 -7.95 -1.53
C ILE A 295 -27.20 -6.50 -2.01
N TYR A 296 -26.14 -5.75 -1.70
CA TYR A 296 -25.98 -4.38 -2.21
C TYR A 296 -25.90 -4.35 -3.73
N GLU A 297 -25.18 -5.29 -4.34
CA GLU A 297 -25.04 -5.44 -5.80
C GLU A 297 -26.38 -5.74 -6.47
N ILE A 298 -27.13 -6.71 -5.93
CA ILE A 298 -28.46 -7.08 -6.43
C ILE A 298 -29.40 -5.87 -6.40
N ASN A 299 -29.45 -5.15 -5.28
CA ASN A 299 -30.30 -3.98 -5.12
C ASN A 299 -29.90 -2.86 -6.10
N TYR A 300 -28.60 -2.59 -6.23
CA TYR A 300 -28.08 -1.58 -7.16
C TYR A 300 -28.47 -1.90 -8.61
N ASN A 301 -28.27 -3.14 -9.04
CA ASN A 301 -28.58 -3.58 -10.39
C ASN A 301 -30.09 -3.56 -10.66
N PHE A 302 -30.91 -3.88 -9.66
CA PHE A 302 -32.37 -3.74 -9.75
C PHE A 302 -32.76 -2.28 -10.01
N ILE A 303 -32.29 -1.35 -9.18
CA ILE A 303 -32.61 0.09 -9.30
C ILE A 303 -32.10 0.62 -10.65
N ARG A 304 -30.90 0.22 -11.08
CA ARG A 304 -30.33 0.61 -12.39
C ARG A 304 -31.19 0.15 -13.56
N ARG A 305 -31.73 -1.06 -13.50
CA ARG A 305 -32.65 -1.60 -14.50
C ARG A 305 -33.95 -0.80 -14.52
N GLU A 306 -34.54 -0.55 -13.36
CA GLU A 306 -35.79 0.22 -13.25
C GLU A 306 -35.63 1.68 -13.70
N LEU A 307 -34.45 2.28 -13.48
CA LEU A 307 -34.14 3.59 -14.08
C LEU A 307 -34.16 3.56 -15.60
N GLY A 308 -33.64 2.47 -16.21
CA GLY A 308 -33.68 2.27 -17.67
C GLY A 308 -35.10 2.10 -18.21
N ASN A 309 -36.02 1.57 -17.41
CA ASN A 309 -37.43 1.32 -17.78
C ASN A 309 -38.33 2.53 -17.47
N ALA A 310 -37.89 3.49 -16.66
CA ALA A 310 -38.71 4.60 -16.23
C ALA A 310 -39.00 5.61 -17.36
N ILE A 311 -40.27 5.86 -17.64
CA ILE A 311 -40.72 6.72 -18.74
C ILE A 311 -40.86 8.17 -18.24
N ASP A 312 -41.35 8.38 -17.02
CA ASP A 312 -41.61 9.70 -16.45
C ASP A 312 -40.41 10.28 -15.69
N ASN A 313 -40.29 11.59 -15.71
CA ASN A 313 -39.19 12.32 -15.07
C ASN A 313 -39.14 12.14 -13.55
N GLY A 314 -40.30 11.97 -12.87
CA GLY A 314 -40.39 11.80 -11.43
C GLY A 314 -39.74 10.46 -11.01
N SER A 315 -40.15 9.38 -11.65
CA SER A 315 -39.54 8.03 -11.44
C SER A 315 -38.07 8.03 -11.75
N GLN A 316 -37.65 8.64 -12.87
CA GLN A 316 -36.22 8.76 -13.19
C GLN A 316 -35.42 9.50 -12.13
N CYS A 317 -35.95 10.60 -11.59
CA CYS A 317 -35.32 11.38 -10.53
C CYS A 317 -35.21 10.56 -9.24
N ALA A 318 -36.26 9.84 -8.87
CA ALA A 318 -36.26 8.97 -7.70
C ALA A 318 -35.21 7.86 -7.80
N PHE A 319 -35.17 7.13 -8.91
CA PHE A 319 -34.20 6.06 -9.12
C PHE A 319 -32.75 6.58 -9.17
N ARG A 320 -32.49 7.73 -9.80
CA ARG A 320 -31.17 8.37 -9.77
C ARG A 320 -30.73 8.72 -8.35
N THR A 321 -31.66 9.18 -7.51
CA THR A 321 -31.38 9.49 -6.10
C THR A 321 -31.02 8.22 -5.34
N LEU A 322 -31.81 7.14 -5.50
CA LEU A 322 -31.52 5.85 -4.88
C LEU A 322 -30.18 5.27 -5.32
N LEU A 323 -29.81 5.35 -6.60
CA LEU A 323 -28.50 4.92 -7.07
C LEU A 323 -27.38 5.73 -6.43
N LYS A 324 -27.50 7.06 -6.32
CA LYS A 324 -26.48 7.91 -5.68
C LYS A 324 -26.25 7.60 -4.20
N THR A 325 -27.28 7.15 -3.49
CA THR A 325 -27.20 6.79 -2.07
C THR A 325 -26.98 5.31 -1.82
N SER A 326 -26.82 4.51 -2.87
CA SER A 326 -26.61 3.07 -2.73
C SER A 326 -25.29 2.77 -2.04
N PRO A 327 -25.27 1.88 -1.02
CA PRO A 327 -24.04 1.41 -0.40
C PRO A 327 -23.08 0.72 -1.38
N PHE A 328 -23.58 0.22 -2.51
CA PHE A 328 -22.77 -0.44 -3.53
C PHE A 328 -21.83 0.50 -4.28
N ASN A 329 -22.05 1.83 -4.21
CA ASN A 329 -21.21 2.81 -4.91
C ASN A 329 -19.72 2.76 -4.50
N GLN A 330 -19.41 2.38 -3.26
CA GLN A 330 -18.04 2.24 -2.79
C GLN A 330 -17.26 1.11 -3.49
N PHE A 331 -17.97 0.21 -4.16
CA PHE A 331 -17.40 -0.92 -4.90
C PHE A 331 -17.38 -0.70 -6.42
N LEU A 332 -17.70 0.52 -6.87
CA LEU A 332 -17.67 0.86 -8.30
C LEU A 332 -16.38 1.59 -8.67
N ASP A 333 -15.84 1.25 -9.84
CA ASP A 333 -14.77 2.00 -10.46
C ASP A 333 -15.30 3.31 -11.11
N ARG A 334 -14.38 4.12 -11.64
CA ARG A 334 -14.71 5.38 -12.34
C ARG A 334 -15.61 5.21 -13.57
N HIS A 335 -15.76 3.98 -14.09
CA HIS A 335 -16.63 3.64 -15.22
C HIS A 335 -17.95 3.03 -14.76
N ASN A 336 -18.24 3.03 -13.46
CA ASN A 336 -19.39 2.39 -12.82
C ASN A 336 -19.46 0.86 -13.04
N ASN A 337 -18.30 0.21 -13.15
CA ASN A 337 -18.20 -1.24 -13.12
C ASN A 337 -17.79 -1.69 -11.71
N LYS A 338 -18.18 -2.92 -11.34
CA LYS A 338 -17.76 -3.53 -10.08
C LYS A 338 -16.23 -3.66 -10.03
N SER A 339 -15.62 -3.09 -8.98
CA SER A 339 -14.22 -3.27 -8.65
C SER A 339 -14.08 -4.43 -7.68
N TYR A 340 -13.57 -5.56 -8.13
CA TYR A 340 -13.29 -6.72 -7.27
C TYR A 340 -12.25 -6.35 -6.19
N CYS A 341 -11.23 -5.56 -6.52
CA CYS A 341 -10.24 -5.11 -5.56
C CYS A 341 -10.84 -4.28 -4.41
N ALA A 342 -11.86 -3.46 -4.68
CA ALA A 342 -12.56 -2.71 -3.65
C ALA A 342 -13.44 -3.63 -2.78
N VAL A 343 -14.04 -4.67 -3.35
CA VAL A 343 -14.77 -5.69 -2.60
C VAL A 343 -13.79 -6.48 -1.72
N ASP A 344 -12.67 -6.94 -2.28
CA ASP A 344 -11.66 -7.70 -1.55
C ASP A 344 -11.08 -6.89 -0.39
N ASN A 345 -10.82 -5.59 -0.59
CA ASN A 345 -10.38 -4.67 0.47
C ASN A 345 -11.40 -4.54 1.61
N TYR A 346 -12.68 -4.46 1.28
CA TYR A 346 -13.75 -4.35 2.28
C TYR A 346 -13.95 -5.63 3.09
N VAL A 347 -13.62 -6.78 2.49
CA VAL A 347 -13.78 -8.11 3.09
C VAL A 347 -12.55 -8.50 3.93
N ASP A 348 -11.34 -8.05 3.53
CA ASP A 348 -10.07 -8.32 4.21
C ASP A 348 -9.94 -7.54 5.53
#